data_34c2829ea3f1d1fb77f7ccfa6d87b741
#
_entry.id   34c2829ea3f1d1fb77f7ccfa6d87b741
#
_cell.length_a   1.000
_cell.length_b   1.000
_cell.length_c   1.000
_cell.angle_alpha   90.00
_cell.angle_beta   90.00
_cell.angle_gamma   90.00
#
_symmetry.space_group_name_H-M   'P 1'
#
loop_
_entity.id
_entity.type
_entity.pdbx_description
1 polymer ?
#
loop_
_entity_poly.entity_id
_entity_poly.type
_entity_poly.pdbx_seq_one_letter_code
_entity_poly.pdbx_strand_id
1 'polypeptide(L)'
;ALVSQAENYLEEHGAWQITISPLLLTAALSAKPLRQEIATFRQAISKVAGFPVILATYNDAEASSFVHHADVATLSQQGPVTPDHVIRTKRVPLLGKDVESYRIAYETYFKEHSKRTELSLTMLDPAPRVILDAEFGLLTVGRNAQEANIVHDMYRHTMAIILRATALEKYQAQPITDVFDVEYWELEQAKLHLKQNLPMFAGEIALVTGAASGIGKACVESFLARGAAVVGLDINPAIEKLFDRPDFLGIRCNLTSESEIYQALDKTAKTFGGIDMLVLNAGIFPSAKRIDSLSLDEWRKIMNINLDSNLIVMREVYPFLKAAPKRGRVSIIGSKNVPAPGPGAAAYSASKAALNQLARVAALEWGKDGIRLNILHPNAVFDTGLWTEELLQARAAHYGLTVEAYKTNNVMQIEVTSRDVAELAAEMCGPLFAKTTAAQVPIDGGNERVI
;
A
#
# COMPACT_ATOMS: atom_id res chain seq x y z
N ALA A 1 -16.18 9.93 42.25
CA ALA A 1 -16.76 9.05 43.30
C ALA A 1 -17.26 7.75 42.72
N LEU A 2 -18.32 7.71 41.86
CA LEU A 2 -18.87 6.46 41.32
C LEU A 2 -17.88 5.71 40.40
N VAL A 3 -17.14 6.42 39.54
CA VAL A 3 -16.13 5.81 38.67
C VAL A 3 -15.03 5.15 39.50
N SER A 4 -14.47 5.86 40.48
CA SER A 4 -13.44 5.31 41.37
C SER A 4 -13.95 4.11 42.21
N GLN A 5 -15.22 4.11 42.58
CA GLN A 5 -15.84 2.98 43.30
C GLN A 5 -15.95 1.76 42.37
N ALA A 6 -16.31 1.97 41.10
CA ALA A 6 -16.36 0.91 40.12
C ALA A 6 -14.94 0.36 39.79
N GLU A 7 -13.94 1.25 39.64
CA GLU A 7 -12.55 0.85 39.45
C GLU A 7 -12.02 0.00 40.59
N ASN A 8 -12.25 0.42 41.86
CA ASN A 8 -11.86 -0.35 43.05
C ASN A 8 -12.54 -1.71 43.07
N TYR A 9 -13.83 -1.77 42.75
CA TYR A 9 -14.55 -3.05 42.68
C TYR A 9 -13.94 -4.00 41.64
N LEU A 10 -13.60 -3.48 40.44
CA LEU A 10 -12.99 -4.27 39.39
C LEU A 10 -11.59 -4.77 39.77
N GLU A 11 -10.82 -3.95 40.51
CA GLU A 11 -9.49 -4.30 41.01
C GLU A 11 -9.57 -5.39 42.11
N GLU A 12 -10.45 -5.21 43.09
CA GLU A 12 -10.67 -6.17 44.16
C GLU A 12 -11.16 -7.54 43.66
N HIS A 13 -11.90 -7.60 42.54
CA HIS A 13 -12.42 -8.82 41.94
C HIS A 13 -11.53 -9.38 40.79
N GLY A 14 -10.32 -8.85 40.62
CA GLY A 14 -9.32 -9.41 39.70
C GLY A 14 -9.57 -9.19 38.22
N ALA A 15 -10.41 -8.20 37.83
CA ALA A 15 -10.71 -7.89 36.44
C ALA A 15 -9.46 -7.50 35.62
N TRP A 16 -8.40 -7.07 36.27
CA TRP A 16 -7.13 -6.70 35.65
C TRP A 16 -6.13 -7.85 35.55
N GLN A 17 -6.42 -9.01 36.17
CA GLN A 17 -5.53 -10.17 36.15
C GLN A 17 -5.79 -11.07 34.95
N ILE A 18 -5.49 -10.51 33.77
CA ILE A 18 -5.59 -11.27 32.51
C ILE A 18 -4.27 -12.00 32.27
N THR A 19 -4.32 -13.32 32.21
CA THR A 19 -3.15 -14.14 31.87
C THR A 19 -2.97 -14.14 30.35
N ILE A 20 -1.97 -13.41 29.85
CA ILE A 20 -1.54 -13.49 28.45
C ILE A 20 -0.57 -14.66 28.35
N SER A 21 -0.99 -15.77 27.75
CA SER A 21 -0.11 -16.90 27.50
C SER A 21 0.72 -16.62 26.24
N PRO A 22 2.05 -16.58 26.32
CA PRO A 22 2.88 -16.50 25.13
C PRO A 22 2.77 -17.81 24.35
N LEU A 23 2.07 -17.77 23.20
CA LEU A 23 2.04 -18.89 22.28
C LEU A 23 3.27 -18.86 21.38
N LEU A 24 4.04 -19.93 21.43
CA LEU A 24 5.04 -20.21 20.39
C LEU A 24 4.27 -20.57 19.11
N LEU A 25 4.17 -19.63 18.19
CA LEU A 25 3.64 -19.86 16.84
C LEU A 25 4.55 -20.85 16.12
N THR A 26 4.14 -22.11 16.06
CA THR A 26 4.70 -23.06 15.09
C THR A 26 4.13 -22.67 13.73
N ALA A 27 4.95 -22.04 12.89
CA ALA A 27 4.59 -21.71 11.53
C ALA A 27 4.18 -23.01 10.80
N ALA A 28 2.93 -23.11 10.43
CA ALA A 28 2.50 -24.11 9.48
C ALA A 28 3.23 -23.86 8.16
N LEU A 29 3.82 -24.90 7.56
CA LEU A 29 4.47 -24.82 6.25
C LEU A 29 3.38 -24.64 5.18
N SER A 30 3.03 -23.41 4.90
CA SER A 30 2.18 -23.09 3.75
C SER A 30 2.97 -23.28 2.45
N ALA A 31 2.29 -23.73 1.39
CA ALA A 31 2.88 -23.88 0.06
C ALA A 31 3.22 -22.52 -0.60
N LYS A 32 2.67 -21.43 -0.09
CA LYS A 32 2.92 -20.05 -0.55
C LYS A 32 3.50 -19.19 0.57
N PRO A 33 4.35 -18.21 0.26
CA PRO A 33 4.77 -17.22 1.25
C PRO A 33 3.55 -16.50 1.86
N LEU A 34 3.56 -16.30 3.19
CA LEU A 34 2.46 -15.66 3.95
C LEU A 34 2.01 -14.34 3.32
N ARG A 35 2.96 -13.54 2.81
CA ARG A 35 2.67 -12.27 2.13
C ARG A 35 1.74 -12.41 0.92
N GLN A 36 1.84 -13.51 0.16
CA GLN A 36 0.99 -13.76 -1.01
C GLN A 36 -0.40 -14.24 -0.59
N GLU A 37 -0.50 -14.98 0.50
CA GLU A 37 -1.79 -15.39 1.08
C GLU A 37 -2.57 -14.19 1.60
N ILE A 38 -1.91 -13.27 2.32
CA ILE A 38 -2.50 -12.01 2.78
C ILE A 38 -3.03 -11.19 1.59
N ALA A 39 -2.26 -11.07 0.51
CA ALA A 39 -2.69 -10.33 -0.67
C ALA A 39 -3.91 -10.97 -1.37
N THR A 40 -3.94 -12.30 -1.48
CA THR A 40 -5.08 -13.04 -2.02
C THR A 40 -6.31 -12.89 -1.12
N PHE A 41 -6.12 -12.92 0.19
CA PHE A 41 -7.20 -12.73 1.17
C PHE A 41 -7.77 -11.29 1.11
N ARG A 42 -6.90 -10.27 1.02
CA ARG A 42 -7.33 -8.88 0.77
C ARG A 42 -8.14 -8.74 -0.52
N GLN A 43 -7.74 -9.43 -1.60
CA GLN A 43 -8.49 -9.44 -2.85
C GLN A 43 -9.91 -10.01 -2.65
N ALA A 44 -10.05 -11.12 -1.92
CA ALA A 44 -11.35 -11.72 -1.63
C ALA A 44 -12.25 -10.77 -0.81
N ILE A 45 -11.71 -10.13 0.23
CA ILE A 45 -12.41 -9.12 1.03
C ILE A 45 -12.84 -7.93 0.17
N SER A 46 -11.93 -7.40 -0.66
CA SER A 46 -12.22 -6.27 -1.56
C SER A 46 -13.32 -6.60 -2.57
N LYS A 47 -13.36 -7.84 -3.06
CA LYS A 47 -14.42 -8.31 -3.96
C LYS A 47 -15.78 -8.28 -3.29
N VAL A 48 -15.87 -8.75 -2.05
CA VAL A 48 -17.12 -8.74 -1.27
C VAL A 48 -17.51 -7.31 -0.85
N ALA A 49 -16.53 -6.45 -0.54
CA ALA A 49 -16.77 -5.05 -0.24
C ALA A 49 -17.27 -4.24 -1.44
N GLY A 50 -16.93 -4.65 -2.67
CA GLY A 50 -17.20 -3.91 -3.91
C GLY A 50 -16.21 -2.77 -4.19
N PHE A 51 -15.18 -2.61 -3.38
CA PHE A 51 -14.11 -1.60 -3.51
C PHE A 51 -12.79 -2.11 -2.91
N PRO A 52 -11.63 -1.56 -3.30
CA PRO A 52 -10.35 -1.89 -2.68
C PRO A 52 -10.33 -1.51 -1.20
N VAL A 53 -9.70 -2.36 -0.39
CA VAL A 53 -9.53 -2.13 1.04
C VAL A 53 -8.06 -2.19 1.45
N ILE A 54 -7.71 -1.52 2.53
CA ILE A 54 -6.47 -1.75 3.27
C ILE A 54 -6.73 -2.87 4.28
N LEU A 55 -5.81 -3.82 4.36
CA LEU A 55 -5.83 -4.94 5.30
C LEU A 55 -4.56 -4.92 6.14
N ALA A 56 -4.69 -4.53 7.42
CA ALA A 56 -3.57 -4.48 8.35
C ALA A 56 -3.58 -5.71 9.27
N THR A 57 -2.41 -6.25 9.56
CA THR A 57 -2.20 -7.50 10.32
C THR A 57 -1.42 -7.23 11.60
N TYR A 58 -1.89 -7.76 12.74
CA TYR A 58 -1.31 -7.59 14.07
C TYR A 58 -1.12 -8.94 14.74
N ASN A 59 0.14 -9.22 15.14
CA ASN A 59 0.56 -10.49 15.74
C ASN A 59 1.36 -10.27 17.03
N ASP A 60 1.06 -9.19 17.77
CA ASP A 60 1.63 -8.99 19.09
C ASP A 60 1.03 -9.98 20.12
N ALA A 61 1.59 -10.02 21.32
CA ALA A 61 1.24 -10.99 22.34
C ALA A 61 -0.26 -10.95 22.73
N GLU A 62 -0.85 -9.75 22.79
CA GLU A 62 -2.26 -9.59 23.17
C GLU A 62 -3.20 -10.09 22.08
N ALA A 63 -2.97 -9.66 20.81
CA ALA A 63 -3.74 -10.14 19.67
C ALA A 63 -3.63 -11.66 19.51
N SER A 64 -2.41 -12.19 19.60
CA SER A 64 -2.16 -13.63 19.52
C SER A 64 -2.86 -14.41 20.63
N SER A 65 -2.80 -13.94 21.87
CA SER A 65 -3.46 -14.58 23.03
C SER A 65 -4.97 -14.64 22.83
N PHE A 66 -5.59 -13.57 22.36
CA PHE A 66 -7.04 -13.54 22.12
C PHE A 66 -7.45 -14.45 20.95
N VAL A 67 -6.73 -14.39 19.84
CA VAL A 67 -7.04 -15.20 18.64
C VAL A 67 -6.95 -16.70 18.93
N HIS A 68 -6.01 -17.12 19.79
CA HIS A 68 -5.82 -18.52 20.16
C HIS A 68 -6.56 -18.91 21.47
N HIS A 69 -7.39 -18.03 22.02
CA HIS A 69 -8.19 -18.37 23.21
C HIS A 69 -9.13 -19.54 22.90
N ALA A 70 -9.22 -20.52 23.79
CA ALA A 70 -10.03 -21.72 23.59
C ALA A 70 -11.50 -21.41 23.25
N ASP A 71 -12.03 -20.36 23.86
CA ASP A 71 -13.41 -19.93 23.71
C ASP A 71 -13.58 -18.75 22.73
N VAL A 72 -12.60 -18.45 21.89
CA VAL A 72 -12.63 -17.29 20.98
C VAL A 72 -13.90 -17.26 20.13
N ALA A 73 -14.38 -18.42 19.69
CA ALA A 73 -15.60 -18.54 18.90
C ALA A 73 -16.86 -18.10 19.67
N THR A 74 -16.92 -18.35 20.97
CA THR A 74 -18.05 -17.91 21.82
C THR A 74 -17.89 -16.45 22.21
N LEU A 75 -16.69 -16.04 22.62
CA LEU A 75 -16.42 -14.71 23.15
C LEU A 75 -16.55 -13.64 22.08
N SER A 76 -16.00 -13.85 20.88
CA SER A 76 -15.96 -12.84 19.81
C SER A 76 -17.27 -12.73 19.02
N GLN A 77 -18.15 -13.74 19.05
CA GLN A 77 -19.35 -13.78 18.21
C GLN A 77 -20.63 -13.22 18.87
N GLN A 78 -20.52 -12.62 20.05
CA GLN A 78 -21.67 -12.06 20.75
C GLN A 78 -22.10 -10.70 20.19
N GLY A 79 -21.16 -9.80 19.95
CA GLY A 79 -21.41 -8.44 19.46
C GLY A 79 -20.39 -7.44 19.99
N PRO A 80 -20.48 -6.16 19.59
CA PRO A 80 -19.56 -5.12 20.04
C PRO A 80 -19.80 -4.74 21.50
N VAL A 81 -18.77 -4.19 22.14
CA VAL A 81 -18.83 -3.72 23.54
C VAL A 81 -19.80 -2.55 23.69
N THR A 82 -19.82 -1.65 22.73
CA THR A 82 -20.79 -0.56 22.64
C THR A 82 -21.51 -0.64 21.29
N PRO A 83 -22.81 -0.39 21.23
CA PRO A 83 -23.60 -0.58 20.00
C PRO A 83 -23.08 0.26 18.82
N ASP A 84 -22.60 1.48 19.07
CA ASP A 84 -22.10 2.40 18.06
C ASP A 84 -20.81 1.93 17.35
N HIS A 85 -20.06 1.00 17.95
CA HIS A 85 -18.91 0.38 17.29
C HIS A 85 -19.32 -0.42 16.03
N VAL A 86 -20.57 -0.89 15.95
CA VAL A 86 -21.06 -1.75 14.85
C VAL A 86 -20.83 -1.12 13.46
N ILE A 87 -20.95 0.19 13.31
CA ILE A 87 -20.73 0.86 12.02
C ILE A 87 -19.28 0.81 11.56
N ARG A 88 -18.33 0.55 12.48
CA ARG A 88 -16.88 0.48 12.19
C ARG A 88 -16.35 -0.95 12.17
N THR A 89 -16.75 -1.76 13.16
CA THR A 89 -16.22 -3.12 13.35
C THR A 89 -17.09 -4.21 12.75
N LYS A 90 -18.33 -3.88 12.32
CA LYS A 90 -19.43 -4.81 12.12
C LYS A 90 -19.85 -5.46 13.45
N ARG A 91 -20.97 -6.19 13.44
CA ARG A 91 -21.49 -6.83 14.66
C ARG A 91 -20.53 -7.86 15.25
N VAL A 92 -19.91 -8.68 14.39
CA VAL A 92 -18.97 -9.73 14.82
C VAL A 92 -17.77 -9.80 13.85
N PRO A 93 -16.60 -10.27 14.31
CA PRO A 93 -15.46 -10.55 13.42
C PRO A 93 -15.71 -11.78 12.56
N LEU A 94 -15.00 -11.88 11.44
CA LEU A 94 -14.80 -13.11 10.71
C LEU A 94 -13.84 -14.01 11.51
N LEU A 95 -14.19 -15.26 11.75
CA LEU A 95 -13.31 -16.29 12.27
C LEU A 95 -12.72 -17.11 11.11
N GLY A 96 -11.40 -17.15 11.03
CA GLY A 96 -10.69 -17.81 9.93
C GLY A 96 -10.75 -17.00 8.62
N LYS A 97 -10.80 -17.68 7.48
CA LYS A 97 -10.58 -17.07 6.15
C LYS A 97 -11.79 -17.16 5.21
N ASP A 98 -12.94 -17.68 5.64
CA ASP A 98 -14.12 -17.87 4.78
C ASP A 98 -14.96 -16.58 4.66
N VAL A 99 -14.51 -15.69 3.76
CA VAL A 99 -15.18 -14.40 3.50
C VAL A 99 -16.58 -14.59 2.91
N GLU A 100 -16.80 -15.65 2.15
CA GLU A 100 -18.08 -15.91 1.49
C GLU A 100 -19.16 -16.33 2.51
N SER A 101 -18.84 -17.24 3.43
CA SER A 101 -19.74 -17.59 4.52
C SER A 101 -20.09 -16.38 5.40
N TYR A 102 -19.10 -15.50 5.67
CA TYR A 102 -19.33 -14.26 6.39
C TYR A 102 -20.30 -13.33 5.64
N ARG A 103 -20.12 -13.16 4.33
CA ARG A 103 -21.01 -12.38 3.46
C ARG A 103 -22.45 -12.89 3.57
N ILE A 104 -22.65 -14.20 3.41
CA ILE A 104 -23.97 -14.83 3.48
C ILE A 104 -24.62 -14.60 4.87
N ALA A 105 -23.84 -14.76 5.94
CA ALA A 105 -24.31 -14.53 7.31
C ALA A 105 -24.74 -13.07 7.53
N TYR A 106 -23.98 -12.09 7.01
CA TYR A 106 -24.33 -10.67 7.12
C TYR A 106 -25.58 -10.32 6.29
N GLU A 107 -25.71 -10.84 5.07
CA GLU A 107 -26.92 -10.66 4.24
C GLU A 107 -28.16 -11.26 4.91
N THR A 108 -28.02 -12.43 5.55
CA THR A 108 -29.08 -13.07 6.30
C THR A 108 -29.49 -12.22 7.50
N TYR A 109 -28.51 -11.75 8.28
CA TYR A 109 -28.73 -10.81 9.39
C TYR A 109 -29.51 -9.57 8.96
N PHE A 110 -29.09 -8.91 7.86
CA PHE A 110 -29.81 -7.76 7.32
C PHE A 110 -31.22 -8.11 6.91
N LYS A 111 -31.42 -9.20 6.14
CA LYS A 111 -32.71 -9.63 5.63
C LYS A 111 -33.71 -9.99 6.73
N GLU A 112 -33.24 -10.56 7.83
CA GLU A 112 -34.09 -10.93 8.97
C GLU A 112 -34.53 -9.72 9.77
N HIS A 113 -33.59 -8.82 10.08
CA HIS A 113 -33.88 -7.69 10.97
C HIS A 113 -34.49 -6.48 10.25
N SER A 114 -34.25 -6.26 8.96
CA SER A 114 -34.87 -5.18 8.19
C SER A 114 -36.40 -5.31 8.06
N LYS A 115 -36.94 -6.52 8.24
CA LYS A 115 -38.40 -6.76 8.24
C LYS A 115 -39.14 -6.16 9.44
N ARG A 116 -38.40 -5.78 10.49
CA ARG A 116 -38.98 -5.22 11.74
C ARG A 116 -39.35 -3.74 11.62
N THR A 117 -38.96 -3.08 10.53
CA THR A 117 -39.26 -1.67 10.27
C THR A 117 -39.94 -1.50 8.94
N GLU A 118 -40.78 -0.48 8.84
CA GLU A 118 -41.39 -0.04 7.56
C GLU A 118 -40.46 0.83 6.73
N LEU A 119 -39.31 1.27 7.29
CA LEU A 119 -38.32 2.07 6.59
C LEU A 119 -37.64 1.25 5.49
N SER A 120 -37.42 1.88 4.34
CA SER A 120 -36.61 1.28 3.26
C SER A 120 -35.13 1.42 3.62
N LEU A 121 -34.55 0.38 4.20
CA LEU A 121 -33.13 0.34 4.57
C LEU A 121 -32.28 -0.15 3.40
N THR A 122 -31.10 0.47 3.23
CA THR A 122 -30.06 0.01 2.28
C THR A 122 -28.99 -0.75 3.04
N MET A 123 -28.75 -2.00 2.64
CA MET A 123 -27.71 -2.83 3.25
C MET A 123 -26.32 -2.21 3.04
N LEU A 124 -25.54 -2.15 4.10
CA LEU A 124 -24.12 -1.81 4.03
C LEU A 124 -23.33 -2.93 3.34
N ASP A 125 -22.12 -2.61 2.85
CA ASP A 125 -21.28 -3.64 2.27
C ASP A 125 -21.07 -4.81 3.26
N PRO A 126 -21.14 -6.07 2.79
CA PRO A 126 -21.14 -7.24 3.68
C PRO A 126 -19.73 -7.73 4.04
N ALA A 127 -18.67 -7.00 3.71
CA ALA A 127 -17.31 -7.43 4.01
C ALA A 127 -16.97 -7.28 5.51
N PRO A 128 -16.18 -8.20 6.08
CA PRO A 128 -15.71 -8.10 7.46
C PRO A 128 -14.81 -6.86 7.64
N ARG A 129 -14.83 -6.31 8.84
CA ARG A 129 -13.92 -5.23 9.26
C ARG A 129 -12.85 -5.73 10.23
N VAL A 130 -13.13 -6.79 10.94
CA VAL A 130 -12.24 -7.47 11.87
C VAL A 130 -12.19 -8.94 11.49
N ILE A 131 -11.01 -9.51 11.48
CA ILE A 131 -10.78 -10.93 11.25
C ILE A 131 -9.89 -11.49 12.36
N LEU A 132 -10.24 -12.65 12.87
CA LEU A 132 -9.47 -13.41 13.84
C LEU A 132 -9.08 -14.74 13.19
N ASP A 133 -7.80 -14.89 12.86
CA ASP A 133 -7.27 -16.09 12.19
C ASP A 133 -6.02 -16.59 12.90
N ALA A 134 -5.95 -17.89 13.17
CA ALA A 134 -4.87 -18.48 13.95
C ALA A 134 -3.49 -18.35 13.29
N GLU A 135 -3.42 -18.23 11.96
CA GLU A 135 -2.18 -18.06 11.23
C GLU A 135 -1.83 -16.59 11.00
N PHE A 136 -2.84 -15.77 10.66
CA PHE A 136 -2.64 -14.35 10.35
C PHE A 136 -2.71 -13.45 11.59
N GLY A 137 -3.34 -13.88 12.67
CA GLY A 137 -3.56 -13.10 13.89
C GLY A 137 -4.84 -12.26 13.82
N LEU A 138 -4.79 -11.07 14.42
CA LEU A 138 -5.82 -10.04 14.29
C LEU A 138 -5.59 -9.24 13.00
N LEU A 139 -6.62 -9.17 12.14
CA LEU A 139 -6.56 -8.32 10.97
C LEU A 139 -7.70 -7.30 11.00
N THR A 140 -7.42 -6.10 10.50
CA THR A 140 -8.42 -5.03 10.41
C THR A 140 -8.50 -4.48 8.99
N VAL A 141 -9.71 -4.09 8.61
CA VAL A 141 -10.07 -3.69 7.25
C VAL A 141 -10.62 -2.27 7.25
N GLY A 142 -10.08 -1.42 6.39
CA GLY A 142 -10.56 -0.05 6.18
C GLY A 142 -10.58 0.34 4.71
N ARG A 143 -11.31 1.39 4.37
CA ARG A 143 -11.28 2.03 3.03
C ARG A 143 -9.96 2.78 2.77
N ASN A 144 -9.21 3.03 3.83
CA ASN A 144 -7.89 3.62 3.85
C ASN A 144 -7.15 3.17 5.13
N ALA A 145 -5.87 3.49 5.25
CA ALA A 145 -5.06 3.09 6.38
C ALA A 145 -5.55 3.66 7.72
N GLN A 146 -6.07 4.90 7.73
CA GLN A 146 -6.62 5.52 8.94
C GLN A 146 -7.86 4.77 9.45
N GLU A 147 -8.76 4.38 8.55
CA GLU A 147 -9.94 3.59 8.95
C GLU A 147 -9.55 2.21 9.47
N ALA A 148 -8.56 1.53 8.86
CA ALA A 148 -8.07 0.25 9.36
C ALA A 148 -7.48 0.39 10.78
N ASN A 149 -6.75 1.48 11.06
CA ASN A 149 -6.23 1.78 12.38
C ASN A 149 -7.34 2.08 13.40
N ILE A 150 -8.37 2.84 13.03
CA ILE A 150 -9.53 3.10 13.90
C ILE A 150 -10.21 1.77 14.27
N VAL A 151 -10.42 0.88 13.31
CA VAL A 151 -11.00 -0.45 13.57
C VAL A 151 -10.10 -1.26 14.50
N HIS A 152 -8.77 -1.18 14.32
CA HIS A 152 -7.81 -1.83 15.20
C HIS A 152 -7.93 -1.33 16.65
N ASP A 153 -7.91 -0.03 16.87
CA ASP A 153 -7.98 0.56 18.22
C ASP A 153 -9.30 0.18 18.91
N MET A 154 -10.41 0.26 18.19
CA MET A 154 -11.73 -0.15 18.72
C MET A 154 -11.77 -1.64 19.05
N TYR A 155 -11.23 -2.49 18.20
CA TYR A 155 -11.30 -3.91 18.45
C TYR A 155 -10.32 -4.39 19.53
N ARG A 156 -9.16 -3.74 19.66
CA ARG A 156 -8.25 -3.91 20.80
C ARG A 156 -8.97 -3.64 22.13
N HIS A 157 -9.67 -2.51 22.20
CA HIS A 157 -10.47 -2.18 23.36
C HIS A 157 -11.57 -3.21 23.61
N THR A 158 -12.24 -3.67 22.55
CA THR A 158 -13.26 -4.73 22.61
C THR A 158 -12.68 -6.03 23.19
N MET A 159 -11.51 -6.49 22.70
CA MET A 159 -10.84 -7.70 23.22
C MET A 159 -10.52 -7.57 24.72
N ALA A 160 -9.97 -6.43 25.14
CA ALA A 160 -9.64 -6.18 26.54
C ALA A 160 -10.87 -6.24 27.46
N ILE A 161 -12.00 -5.65 27.02
CA ILE A 161 -13.25 -5.69 27.79
C ILE A 161 -13.84 -7.11 27.83
N ILE A 162 -13.85 -7.83 26.71
CA ILE A 162 -14.32 -9.21 26.66
C ILE A 162 -13.55 -10.07 27.69
N LEU A 163 -12.22 -10.00 27.66
CA LEU A 163 -11.39 -10.78 28.57
C LEU A 163 -11.62 -10.41 30.04
N ARG A 164 -11.73 -9.12 30.35
CA ARG A 164 -11.98 -8.63 31.72
C ARG A 164 -13.37 -9.03 32.25
N ALA A 165 -14.40 -8.87 31.43
CA ALA A 165 -15.74 -9.26 31.78
C ALA A 165 -15.85 -10.78 31.99
N THR A 166 -15.15 -11.57 31.16
CA THR A 166 -15.09 -13.03 31.30
C THR A 166 -14.30 -13.47 32.54
N ALA A 167 -13.30 -12.71 32.97
CA ALA A 167 -12.56 -12.98 34.21
C ALA A 167 -13.40 -12.70 35.45
N LEU A 168 -14.34 -11.76 35.42
CA LEU A 168 -15.26 -11.48 36.51
C LEU A 168 -16.42 -12.48 36.58
N GLU A 169 -17.12 -12.68 35.45
CA GLU A 169 -18.28 -13.57 35.33
C GLU A 169 -18.39 -14.06 33.87
N LYS A 170 -18.97 -13.24 32.99
CA LYS A 170 -19.10 -13.50 31.56
C LYS A 170 -19.24 -12.20 30.77
N TYR A 171 -18.70 -12.18 29.57
CA TYR A 171 -19.04 -11.14 28.61
C TYR A 171 -20.43 -11.38 28.01
N GLN A 172 -21.24 -10.33 27.95
CA GLN A 172 -22.56 -10.36 27.33
C GLN A 172 -22.79 -9.06 26.57
N ALA A 173 -22.86 -9.15 25.22
CA ALA A 173 -23.19 -8.01 24.38
C ALA A 173 -24.68 -7.65 24.43
N GLN A 174 -25.04 -6.50 23.87
CA GLN A 174 -26.44 -6.10 23.70
C GLN A 174 -27.17 -7.07 22.74
N PRO A 175 -28.52 -7.17 22.86
CA PRO A 175 -29.31 -7.98 21.94
C PRO A 175 -29.04 -7.63 20.47
N ILE A 176 -29.05 -8.64 19.62
CA ILE A 176 -28.78 -8.49 18.18
C ILE A 176 -29.73 -7.48 17.51
N THR A 177 -30.97 -7.39 18.02
CA THR A 177 -31.98 -6.45 17.55
C THR A 177 -31.57 -5.01 17.80
N ASP A 178 -31.05 -4.72 18.99
CA ASP A 178 -30.67 -3.38 19.40
C ASP A 178 -29.39 -2.92 18.65
N VAL A 179 -28.45 -3.85 18.45
CA VAL A 179 -27.25 -3.61 17.63
C VAL A 179 -27.64 -3.29 16.18
N PHE A 180 -28.63 -4.02 15.61
CA PHE A 180 -29.12 -3.75 14.27
C PHE A 180 -29.78 -2.37 14.18
N ASP A 181 -30.61 -2.01 15.17
CA ASP A 181 -31.32 -0.72 15.17
C ASP A 181 -30.31 0.45 15.22
N VAL A 182 -29.19 0.31 15.95
CA VAL A 182 -28.09 1.30 15.95
C VAL A 182 -27.32 1.31 14.61
N GLU A 183 -26.98 0.11 14.07
CA GLU A 183 -26.24 0.01 12.79
C GLU A 183 -26.96 0.71 11.64
N TYR A 184 -28.30 0.65 11.63
CA TYR A 184 -29.14 1.21 10.57
C TYR A 184 -29.88 2.49 10.97
N TRP A 185 -29.48 3.10 12.10
CA TRP A 185 -30.01 4.41 12.49
C TRP A 185 -29.48 5.52 11.59
N GLU A 186 -30.35 6.43 11.16
CA GLU A 186 -30.00 7.51 10.22
C GLU A 186 -28.79 8.36 10.66
N LEU A 187 -28.68 8.67 11.95
CA LEU A 187 -27.56 9.46 12.50
C LEU A 187 -26.22 8.68 12.44
N GLU A 188 -26.24 7.38 12.65
CA GLU A 188 -25.06 6.54 12.49
C GLU A 188 -24.69 6.37 11.00
N GLN A 189 -25.69 6.18 10.14
CA GLN A 189 -25.48 6.11 8.69
C GLN A 189 -24.91 7.43 8.12
N ALA A 190 -25.34 8.59 8.64
CA ALA A 190 -24.82 9.89 8.25
C ALA A 190 -23.29 10.00 8.44
N LYS A 191 -22.75 9.38 9.50
CA LYS A 191 -21.28 9.32 9.73
C LYS A 191 -20.52 8.61 8.62
N LEU A 192 -21.15 7.65 7.95
CA LEU A 192 -20.55 6.91 6.82
C LEU A 192 -20.65 7.70 5.50
N HIS A 193 -21.69 8.51 5.35
CA HIS A 193 -21.96 9.28 4.12
C HIS A 193 -21.16 10.60 4.01
N LEU A 194 -20.55 11.09 5.09
CA LEU A 194 -19.77 12.34 5.10
C LEU A 194 -18.56 12.35 4.15
N LYS A 195 -18.21 11.22 3.53
CA LYS A 195 -17.08 11.07 2.59
C LYS A 195 -17.52 10.45 1.26
N GLN A 196 -18.51 11.01 0.58
CA GLN A 196 -19.02 10.46 -0.70
C GLN A 196 -18.01 10.53 -1.87
N ASN A 197 -17.07 11.48 -1.86
CA ASN A 197 -16.04 11.61 -2.90
C ASN A 197 -14.70 11.01 -2.41
N LEU A 198 -14.55 9.70 -2.57
CA LEU A 198 -13.26 9.06 -2.29
C LEU A 198 -12.21 9.49 -3.33
N PRO A 199 -10.97 9.72 -2.92
CA PRO A 199 -9.85 9.96 -3.84
C PRO A 199 -9.66 8.81 -4.82
N MET A 200 -9.02 9.08 -5.95
CA MET A 200 -8.85 8.15 -7.09
C MET A 200 -8.32 6.77 -6.68
N PHE A 201 -7.36 6.72 -5.76
CA PHE A 201 -6.69 5.50 -5.32
C PHE A 201 -7.05 5.08 -3.88
N ALA A 202 -8.21 5.50 -3.38
CA ALA A 202 -8.66 5.08 -2.05
C ALA A 202 -8.69 3.55 -1.91
N GLY A 203 -8.08 3.04 -0.83
CA GLY A 203 -7.96 1.61 -0.55
C GLY A 203 -6.92 0.87 -1.40
N GLU A 204 -6.20 1.56 -2.27
CA GLU A 204 -5.15 1.00 -3.11
C GLU A 204 -3.76 1.30 -2.55
N ILE A 205 -2.77 0.47 -2.90
CA ILE A 205 -1.42 0.51 -2.34
C ILE A 205 -0.42 0.69 -3.47
N ALA A 206 0.42 1.73 -3.37
CA ALA A 206 1.52 1.99 -4.29
C ALA A 206 2.88 1.68 -3.63
N LEU A 207 3.76 0.98 -4.34
CA LEU A 207 5.15 0.79 -3.95
C LEU A 207 6.05 1.60 -4.87
N VAL A 208 6.90 2.45 -4.30
CA VAL A 208 7.80 3.34 -5.02
C VAL A 208 9.24 3.05 -4.63
N THR A 209 10.10 2.77 -5.62
CA THR A 209 11.54 2.55 -5.40
C THR A 209 12.35 3.84 -5.57
N GLY A 210 13.43 4.03 -4.79
CA GLY A 210 14.19 5.28 -4.77
C GLY A 210 13.38 6.47 -4.25
N ALA A 211 12.61 6.24 -3.18
CA ALA A 211 11.53 7.11 -2.72
C ALA A 211 11.97 8.24 -1.76
N ALA A 212 13.25 8.28 -1.33
CA ALA A 212 13.69 9.26 -0.35
C ALA A 212 13.93 10.66 -0.94
N SER A 213 14.05 10.80 -2.26
CA SER A 213 14.38 12.08 -2.90
C SER A 213 13.90 12.18 -4.35
N GLY A 214 14.01 13.36 -4.94
CA GLY A 214 13.76 13.63 -6.35
C GLY A 214 12.45 13.08 -6.89
N ILE A 215 12.45 12.48 -8.07
CA ILE A 215 11.25 11.95 -8.73
C ILE A 215 10.54 10.91 -7.85
N GLY A 216 11.28 10.02 -7.15
CA GLY A 216 10.68 9.01 -6.28
C GLY A 216 9.88 9.62 -5.12
N LYS A 217 10.43 10.63 -4.44
CA LYS A 217 9.73 11.36 -3.37
C LYS A 217 8.49 12.07 -3.92
N ALA A 218 8.61 12.74 -5.07
CA ALA A 218 7.48 13.39 -5.73
C ALA A 218 6.39 12.37 -6.12
N CYS A 219 6.74 11.15 -6.54
CA CYS A 219 5.79 10.07 -6.78
C CYS A 219 5.06 9.68 -5.49
N VAL A 220 5.77 9.51 -4.37
CA VAL A 220 5.12 9.25 -3.07
C VAL A 220 4.08 10.32 -2.76
N GLU A 221 4.45 11.59 -2.86
CA GLU A 221 3.55 12.73 -2.61
C GLU A 221 2.33 12.72 -3.53
N SER A 222 2.53 12.44 -4.82
CA SER A 222 1.45 12.40 -5.82
C SER A 222 0.45 11.25 -5.55
N PHE A 223 0.92 10.05 -5.20
CA PHE A 223 0.06 8.93 -4.86
C PHE A 223 -0.68 9.13 -3.53
N LEU A 224 -0.01 9.67 -2.50
CA LEU A 224 -0.64 10.03 -1.23
C LEU A 224 -1.75 11.09 -1.42
N ALA A 225 -1.51 12.11 -2.24
CA ALA A 225 -2.51 13.14 -2.55
C ALA A 225 -3.74 12.56 -3.26
N ARG A 226 -3.60 11.45 -3.99
CA ARG A 226 -4.68 10.70 -4.62
C ARG A 226 -5.30 9.62 -3.75
N GLY A 227 -4.92 9.54 -2.48
CA GLY A 227 -5.50 8.66 -1.45
C GLY A 227 -5.01 7.22 -1.45
N ALA A 228 -3.91 6.91 -2.13
CA ALA A 228 -3.25 5.62 -1.98
C ALA A 228 -2.56 5.51 -0.62
N ALA A 229 -2.46 4.30 -0.07
CA ALA A 229 -1.40 3.98 0.87
C ALA A 229 -0.09 3.78 0.09
N VAL A 230 1.02 4.32 0.57
CA VAL A 230 2.28 4.30 -0.17
C VAL A 230 3.41 3.66 0.64
N VAL A 231 4.11 2.73 0.01
CA VAL A 231 5.35 2.15 0.52
C VAL A 231 6.52 2.74 -0.25
N GLY A 232 7.42 3.42 0.44
CA GLY A 232 8.66 3.95 -0.13
C GLY A 232 9.84 3.06 0.21
N LEU A 233 10.56 2.55 -0.80
CA LEU A 233 11.81 1.83 -0.63
C LEU A 233 12.99 2.70 -1.03
N ASP A 234 13.98 2.82 -0.14
CA ASP A 234 15.21 3.54 -0.44
C ASP A 234 16.39 2.98 0.39
N ILE A 235 17.61 3.09 -0.11
CA ILE A 235 18.82 2.76 0.65
C ILE A 235 19.11 3.81 1.73
N ASN A 236 18.63 5.05 1.54
CA ASN A 236 18.78 6.13 2.50
C ASN A 236 17.87 5.92 3.71
N PRO A 237 18.42 5.82 4.94
CA PRO A 237 17.60 5.60 6.14
C PRO A 237 16.62 6.73 6.45
N ALA A 238 16.79 7.92 5.89
CA ALA A 238 15.83 9.04 6.04
C ALA A 238 14.43 8.69 5.54
N ILE A 239 14.29 7.68 4.68
CA ILE A 239 12.99 7.20 4.17
C ILE A 239 12.04 6.77 5.29
N GLU A 240 12.56 6.21 6.40
CA GLU A 240 11.74 5.70 7.50
C GLU A 240 11.00 6.81 8.27
N LYS A 241 11.47 8.05 8.16
CA LYS A 241 10.90 9.24 8.81
C LYS A 241 10.47 10.32 7.82
N LEU A 242 10.31 9.98 6.54
CA LEU A 242 10.04 10.96 5.49
C LEU A 242 8.67 11.63 5.66
N PHE A 243 7.67 10.87 6.10
CA PHE A 243 6.31 11.36 6.41
C PHE A 243 5.79 10.67 7.67
N ASP A 244 5.19 11.45 8.57
CA ASP A 244 4.50 10.95 9.78
C ASP A 244 2.99 10.89 9.50
N ARG A 245 2.55 9.78 8.90
CA ARG A 245 1.15 9.56 8.55
C ARG A 245 0.84 8.06 8.38
N PRO A 246 -0.38 7.61 8.69
CA PRO A 246 -0.73 6.18 8.72
C PRO A 246 -0.75 5.51 7.33
N ASP A 247 -0.87 6.28 6.25
CA ASP A 247 -0.90 5.79 4.87
C ASP A 247 0.47 5.85 4.17
N PHE A 248 1.55 6.09 4.92
CA PHE A 248 2.92 6.01 4.43
C PHE A 248 3.76 5.02 5.23
N LEU A 249 4.48 4.16 4.53
CA LEU A 249 5.45 3.23 5.12
C LEU A 249 6.80 3.40 4.41
N GLY A 250 7.74 4.06 5.05
CA GLY A 250 9.13 4.11 4.61
C GLY A 250 9.91 2.88 5.07
N ILE A 251 10.63 2.25 4.15
CA ILE A 251 11.47 1.09 4.45
C ILE A 251 12.86 1.31 3.86
N ARG A 252 13.88 1.28 4.73
CA ARG A 252 15.25 1.21 4.24
C ARG A 252 15.47 -0.15 3.58
N CYS A 253 15.86 -0.14 2.30
CA CYS A 253 16.03 -1.34 1.50
C CYS A 253 17.09 -1.14 0.42
N ASN A 254 18.09 -1.99 0.41
CA ASN A 254 19.04 -2.13 -0.68
C ASN A 254 18.42 -3.05 -1.75
N LEU A 255 18.01 -2.49 -2.87
CA LEU A 255 17.36 -3.24 -3.94
C LEU A 255 18.29 -4.23 -4.69
N THR A 256 19.58 -4.23 -4.41
CA THR A 256 20.50 -5.27 -4.91
C THR A 256 20.56 -6.50 -4.02
N SER A 257 19.84 -6.48 -2.88
CA SER A 257 19.72 -7.58 -1.91
C SER A 257 18.32 -8.20 -1.99
N GLU A 258 18.22 -9.41 -2.53
CA GLU A 258 16.94 -10.14 -2.60
C GLU A 258 16.31 -10.33 -1.21
N SER A 259 17.12 -10.60 -0.19
CA SER A 259 16.62 -10.79 1.18
C SER A 259 16.00 -9.53 1.77
N GLU A 260 16.56 -8.34 1.49
CA GLU A 260 15.98 -7.08 1.95
C GLU A 260 14.68 -6.76 1.21
N ILE A 261 14.62 -7.08 -0.08
CA ILE A 261 13.37 -6.97 -0.87
C ILE A 261 12.28 -7.88 -0.27
N TYR A 262 12.59 -9.14 0.05
CA TYR A 262 11.62 -10.06 0.67
C TYR A 262 11.10 -9.53 2.01
N GLN A 263 11.99 -9.04 2.88
CA GLN A 263 11.60 -8.44 4.16
C GLN A 263 10.71 -7.19 3.98
N ALA A 264 11.05 -6.34 3.00
CA ALA A 264 10.25 -5.15 2.69
C ALA A 264 8.85 -5.54 2.18
N LEU A 265 8.73 -6.55 1.34
CA LEU A 265 7.45 -7.04 0.83
C LEU A 265 6.61 -7.74 1.91
N ASP A 266 7.24 -8.48 2.84
CA ASP A 266 6.57 -9.07 4.00
C ASP A 266 6.00 -7.97 4.91
N LYS A 267 6.80 -6.93 5.19
CA LYS A 267 6.35 -5.77 5.98
C LYS A 267 5.20 -5.03 5.27
N THR A 268 5.31 -4.84 3.95
CA THR A 268 4.25 -4.22 3.12
C THR A 268 2.94 -4.99 3.22
N ALA A 269 2.98 -6.31 3.04
CA ALA A 269 1.79 -7.17 3.10
C ALA A 269 1.14 -7.14 4.49
N LYS A 270 1.92 -7.15 5.57
CA LYS A 270 1.42 -7.06 6.94
C LYS A 270 0.79 -5.70 7.24
N THR A 271 1.38 -4.61 6.73
CA THR A 271 0.93 -3.24 7.05
C THR A 271 -0.30 -2.83 6.23
N PHE A 272 -0.37 -3.17 4.95
CA PHE A 272 -1.43 -2.70 4.05
C PHE A 272 -2.20 -3.80 3.33
N GLY A 273 -1.68 -5.04 3.32
CA GLY A 273 -2.36 -6.19 2.74
C GLY A 273 -1.99 -6.51 1.29
N GLY A 274 -1.08 -5.76 0.64
CA GLY A 274 -0.71 -6.06 -0.74
C GLY A 274 -0.04 -4.91 -1.48
N ILE A 275 -0.01 -4.98 -2.81
CA ILE A 275 0.51 -3.93 -3.71
C ILE A 275 -0.36 -3.93 -4.97
N ASP A 276 -0.89 -2.76 -5.33
CA ASP A 276 -1.73 -2.55 -6.52
C ASP A 276 -0.98 -1.83 -7.63
N MET A 277 -0.05 -0.95 -7.25
CA MET A 277 0.71 -0.09 -8.14
C MET A 277 2.20 -0.16 -7.80
N LEU A 278 3.05 -0.23 -8.83
CA LEU A 278 4.49 -0.24 -8.69
C LEU A 278 5.11 0.90 -9.50
N VAL A 279 5.94 1.72 -8.85
CA VAL A 279 6.77 2.73 -9.53
C VAL A 279 8.23 2.31 -9.43
N LEU A 280 8.81 1.92 -10.55
CA LEU A 280 10.24 1.62 -10.67
C LEU A 280 11.00 2.92 -11.03
N ASN A 281 11.57 3.53 -10.00
CA ASN A 281 12.30 4.80 -10.14
C ASN A 281 13.77 4.69 -9.72
N ALA A 282 14.11 3.80 -8.80
CA ALA A 282 15.47 3.66 -8.29
C ALA A 282 16.49 3.46 -9.41
N GLY A 283 17.57 4.21 -9.33
CA GLY A 283 18.67 4.13 -10.29
C GLY A 283 19.74 5.17 -10.00
N ILE A 284 20.92 4.93 -10.55
CA ILE A 284 22.05 5.86 -10.46
C ILE A 284 22.47 6.33 -11.84
N PHE A 285 22.92 7.60 -11.91
CA PHE A 285 23.58 8.19 -13.04
C PHE A 285 25.02 8.49 -12.65
N PRO A 286 26.02 7.78 -13.21
CA PRO A 286 27.42 7.98 -12.86
C PRO A 286 27.98 9.25 -13.52
N SER A 287 29.20 9.65 -13.13
CA SER A 287 29.97 10.66 -13.86
C SER A 287 30.20 10.22 -15.32
N ALA A 288 30.17 11.18 -16.23
CA ALA A 288 30.37 10.89 -17.63
C ALA A 288 31.76 10.31 -17.92
N LYS A 289 31.78 9.13 -18.59
CA LYS A 289 33.02 8.47 -19.03
C LYS A 289 32.86 7.95 -20.45
N ARG A 290 33.95 8.12 -21.22
CA ARG A 290 34.02 7.54 -22.57
C ARG A 290 34.12 6.00 -22.45
N ILE A 291 33.72 5.30 -23.51
CA ILE A 291 33.72 3.82 -23.55
C ILE A 291 35.13 3.26 -23.33
N ASP A 292 36.14 3.91 -23.90
CA ASP A 292 37.55 3.53 -23.81
C ASP A 292 38.15 3.64 -22.38
N SER A 293 37.50 4.41 -21.49
CA SER A 293 37.91 4.60 -20.09
C SER A 293 36.93 4.03 -19.06
N LEU A 294 35.84 3.36 -19.50
CA LEU A 294 34.83 2.77 -18.62
C LEU A 294 35.31 1.41 -18.10
N SER A 295 35.47 1.29 -16.78
CA SER A 295 35.84 0.00 -16.16
C SER A 295 34.66 -0.99 -16.13
N LEU A 296 34.95 -2.30 -16.17
CA LEU A 296 33.94 -3.33 -16.05
C LEU A 296 33.24 -3.33 -14.68
N ASP A 297 33.91 -2.94 -13.61
CA ASP A 297 33.29 -2.86 -12.29
C ASP A 297 32.27 -1.75 -12.19
N GLU A 298 32.54 -0.60 -12.79
CA GLU A 298 31.59 0.51 -12.90
C GLU A 298 30.40 0.15 -13.80
N TRP A 299 30.66 -0.50 -14.94
CA TRP A 299 29.63 -1.07 -15.79
C TRP A 299 28.72 -2.03 -15.02
N ARG A 300 29.29 -3.03 -14.34
CA ARG A 300 28.53 -4.03 -13.55
C ARG A 300 27.73 -3.40 -12.43
N LYS A 301 28.31 -2.43 -11.71
CA LYS A 301 27.59 -1.68 -10.66
C LYS A 301 26.35 -1.00 -11.19
N ILE A 302 26.47 -0.33 -12.36
CA ILE A 302 25.33 0.38 -12.97
C ILE A 302 24.26 -0.61 -13.44
N MET A 303 24.66 -1.70 -14.10
CA MET A 303 23.73 -2.74 -14.55
C MET A 303 23.01 -3.38 -13.36
N ASN A 304 23.72 -3.74 -12.29
CA ASN A 304 23.14 -4.33 -11.09
C ASN A 304 22.09 -3.41 -10.44
N ILE A 305 22.38 -2.09 -10.32
CA ILE A 305 21.44 -1.16 -9.68
C ILE A 305 20.30 -0.77 -10.62
N ASN A 306 20.57 -0.49 -11.90
CA ASN A 306 19.57 0.08 -12.81
C ASN A 306 18.73 -0.98 -13.54
N LEU A 307 19.19 -2.23 -13.63
CA LEU A 307 18.52 -3.30 -14.35
C LEU A 307 18.20 -4.49 -13.44
N ASP A 308 19.23 -5.14 -12.86
CA ASP A 308 19.04 -6.42 -12.15
C ASP A 308 18.12 -6.24 -10.93
N SER A 309 18.30 -5.15 -10.16
CA SER A 309 17.43 -4.84 -9.03
C SER A 309 15.96 -4.64 -9.45
N ASN A 310 15.72 -4.00 -10.61
CA ASN A 310 14.37 -3.81 -11.12
C ASN A 310 13.75 -5.14 -11.56
N LEU A 311 14.52 -6.04 -12.16
CA LEU A 311 14.06 -7.41 -12.49
C LEU A 311 13.63 -8.16 -11.22
N ILE A 312 14.44 -8.09 -10.14
CA ILE A 312 14.12 -8.75 -8.87
C ILE A 312 12.81 -8.17 -8.30
N VAL A 313 12.70 -6.84 -8.20
CA VAL A 313 11.47 -6.20 -7.70
C VAL A 313 10.26 -6.56 -8.55
N MET A 314 10.36 -6.53 -9.88
CA MET A 314 9.28 -6.93 -10.78
C MET A 314 8.82 -8.36 -10.54
N ARG A 315 9.76 -9.30 -10.45
CA ARG A 315 9.49 -10.72 -10.20
C ARG A 315 8.75 -10.95 -8.89
N GLU A 316 9.23 -10.31 -7.81
CA GLU A 316 8.68 -10.51 -6.47
C GLU A 316 7.36 -9.75 -6.23
N VAL A 317 7.14 -8.64 -6.91
CA VAL A 317 5.89 -7.86 -6.82
C VAL A 317 4.78 -8.43 -7.73
N TYR A 318 5.12 -9.19 -8.77
CA TYR A 318 4.13 -9.75 -9.71
C TYR A 318 2.95 -10.48 -9.03
N PRO A 319 3.13 -11.38 -8.02
CA PRO A 319 2.00 -12.04 -7.36
C PRO A 319 1.03 -11.06 -6.69
N PHE A 320 1.53 -9.95 -6.16
CA PHE A 320 0.69 -8.89 -5.56
C PHE A 320 -0.11 -8.13 -6.63
N LEU A 321 0.55 -7.76 -7.74
CA LEU A 321 -0.11 -7.08 -8.85
C LEU A 321 -1.22 -7.94 -9.46
N LYS A 322 -1.03 -9.26 -9.50
CA LYS A 322 -2.04 -10.22 -9.94
C LYS A 322 -3.21 -10.33 -8.97
N ALA A 323 -2.96 -10.19 -7.67
CA ALA A 323 -3.97 -10.19 -6.61
C ALA A 323 -4.60 -8.79 -6.37
N ALA A 324 -4.19 -7.75 -7.11
CA ALA A 324 -4.71 -6.41 -6.95
C ALA A 324 -6.21 -6.33 -7.28
N PRO A 325 -7.08 -5.77 -6.40
CA PRO A 325 -8.54 -5.71 -6.61
C PRO A 325 -8.98 -5.03 -7.91
N LYS A 326 -8.29 -3.95 -8.31
CA LYS A 326 -8.55 -3.22 -9.58
C LYS A 326 -7.51 -3.52 -10.66
N ARG A 327 -6.81 -4.67 -10.56
CA ARG A 327 -5.71 -5.10 -11.43
C ARG A 327 -4.41 -4.31 -11.18
N GLY A 328 -3.29 -4.95 -11.43
CA GLY A 328 -1.96 -4.40 -11.21
C GLY A 328 -1.57 -3.31 -12.23
N ARG A 329 -0.81 -2.32 -11.79
CA ARG A 329 -0.32 -1.24 -12.65
C ARG A 329 1.14 -0.95 -12.32
N VAL A 330 1.94 -0.79 -13.37
CA VAL A 330 3.37 -0.49 -13.25
C VAL A 330 3.70 0.75 -14.06
N SER A 331 4.37 1.71 -13.43
CA SER A 331 4.96 2.88 -14.06
C SER A 331 6.47 2.82 -13.88
N ILE A 332 7.21 2.88 -14.98
CA ILE A 332 8.68 2.79 -14.97
C ILE A 332 9.27 4.15 -15.36
N ILE A 333 10.17 4.65 -14.53
CA ILE A 333 10.95 5.84 -14.84
C ILE A 333 12.16 5.41 -15.70
N GLY A 334 11.97 5.51 -16.99
CA GLY A 334 13.00 5.29 -18.00
C GLY A 334 14.00 6.46 -18.10
N SER A 335 14.32 6.84 -19.31
CA SER A 335 15.15 8.02 -19.60
C SER A 335 15.07 8.36 -21.07
N LYS A 336 15.19 9.62 -21.42
CA LYS A 336 15.42 10.01 -22.81
C LYS A 336 16.70 9.40 -23.40
N ASN A 337 17.64 8.96 -22.58
CA ASN A 337 18.83 8.25 -23.04
C ASN A 337 18.52 6.90 -23.73
N VAL A 338 17.29 6.41 -23.66
CA VAL A 338 16.86 5.22 -24.41
C VAL A 338 16.77 5.52 -25.91
N PRO A 339 15.94 6.48 -26.36
CA PRO A 339 15.87 6.84 -27.78
C PRO A 339 17.01 7.76 -28.25
N ALA A 340 17.61 8.59 -27.37
CA ALA A 340 18.60 9.60 -27.70
C ALA A 340 19.78 9.59 -26.71
N PRO A 341 20.67 8.59 -26.78
CA PRO A 341 21.82 8.49 -25.88
C PRO A 341 22.83 9.62 -26.11
N GLY A 342 23.48 10.07 -25.03
CA GLY A 342 24.53 11.07 -25.06
C GLY A 342 25.94 10.49 -24.89
N PRO A 343 26.99 11.18 -25.37
CA PRO A 343 28.38 10.82 -25.14
C PRO A 343 28.67 10.74 -23.62
N GLY A 344 29.48 9.78 -23.21
CA GLY A 344 29.86 9.59 -21.79
C GLY A 344 28.83 8.87 -20.93
N ALA A 345 27.66 8.52 -21.46
CA ALA A 345 26.59 7.85 -20.73
C ALA A 345 26.40 6.36 -21.13
N ALA A 346 27.45 5.69 -21.60
CA ALA A 346 27.33 4.35 -22.19
C ALA A 346 26.66 3.32 -21.27
N ALA A 347 27.14 3.13 -20.04
CA ALA A 347 26.59 2.16 -19.11
C ALA A 347 25.16 2.53 -18.66
N TYR A 348 24.91 3.81 -18.40
CA TYR A 348 23.57 4.30 -18.05
C TYR A 348 22.57 4.09 -19.18
N SER A 349 22.91 4.53 -20.40
CA SER A 349 22.03 4.38 -21.56
C SER A 349 21.74 2.92 -21.87
N ALA A 350 22.77 2.04 -21.79
CA ALA A 350 22.60 0.60 -21.98
C ALA A 350 21.68 0.00 -20.91
N SER A 351 21.86 0.36 -19.62
CA SER A 351 21.01 -0.16 -18.52
C SER A 351 19.55 0.28 -18.68
N LYS A 352 19.30 1.55 -19.06
CA LYS A 352 17.93 2.06 -19.27
C LYS A 352 17.29 1.49 -20.55
N ALA A 353 18.05 1.26 -21.60
CA ALA A 353 17.57 0.58 -22.80
C ALA A 353 17.22 -0.90 -22.51
N ALA A 354 18.04 -1.60 -21.72
CA ALA A 354 17.76 -2.97 -21.28
C ALA A 354 16.49 -3.04 -20.40
N LEU A 355 16.35 -2.13 -19.43
CA LEU A 355 15.14 -2.03 -18.60
C LEU A 355 13.90 -1.73 -19.46
N ASN A 356 14.02 -0.85 -20.45
CA ASN A 356 12.94 -0.55 -21.39
C ASN A 356 12.50 -1.81 -22.16
N GLN A 357 13.43 -2.61 -22.64
CA GLN A 357 13.11 -3.84 -23.36
C GLN A 357 12.52 -4.90 -22.42
N LEU A 358 13.06 -5.07 -21.21
CA LEU A 358 12.50 -5.93 -20.16
C LEU A 358 11.04 -5.56 -19.86
N ALA A 359 10.76 -4.26 -19.73
CA ALA A 359 9.42 -3.75 -19.48
C ALA A 359 8.43 -4.10 -20.61
N ARG A 360 8.87 -4.04 -21.87
CA ARG A 360 8.04 -4.43 -23.03
C ARG A 360 7.72 -5.92 -23.01
N VAL A 361 8.68 -6.76 -22.65
CA VAL A 361 8.45 -8.21 -22.49
C VAL A 361 7.46 -8.47 -21.35
N ALA A 362 7.65 -7.82 -20.19
CA ALA A 362 6.73 -7.95 -19.05
C ALA A 362 5.29 -7.50 -19.42
N ALA A 363 5.14 -6.44 -20.19
CA ALA A 363 3.81 -6.00 -20.65
C ALA A 363 3.11 -7.05 -21.52
N LEU A 364 3.86 -7.78 -22.36
CA LEU A 364 3.33 -8.88 -23.18
C LEU A 364 2.95 -10.10 -22.33
N GLU A 365 3.77 -10.44 -21.34
CA GLU A 365 3.54 -11.60 -20.47
C GLU A 365 2.39 -11.37 -19.49
N TRP A 366 2.36 -10.21 -18.84
CA TRP A 366 1.44 -9.88 -17.75
C TRP A 366 0.09 -9.32 -18.20
N GLY A 367 -0.01 -8.91 -19.46
CA GLY A 367 -1.24 -8.33 -20.02
C GLY A 367 -2.44 -9.26 -19.90
N LYS A 368 -2.26 -10.58 -20.07
CA LYS A 368 -3.32 -11.60 -19.90
C LYS A 368 -3.80 -11.72 -18.44
N ASP A 369 -2.96 -11.38 -17.45
CA ASP A 369 -3.33 -11.32 -16.05
C ASP A 369 -3.97 -9.98 -15.67
N GLY A 370 -4.18 -9.10 -16.67
CA GLY A 370 -4.78 -7.78 -16.50
C GLY A 370 -3.85 -6.72 -15.93
N ILE A 371 -2.56 -7.00 -15.84
CA ILE A 371 -1.54 -6.05 -15.38
C ILE A 371 -1.10 -5.20 -16.57
N ARG A 372 -1.13 -3.89 -16.42
CA ARG A 372 -0.63 -2.94 -17.41
C ARG A 372 0.65 -2.27 -16.94
N LEU A 373 1.57 -2.03 -17.87
CA LEU A 373 2.88 -1.50 -17.61
C LEU A 373 3.22 -0.44 -18.65
N ASN A 374 3.57 0.76 -18.20
CA ASN A 374 3.94 1.87 -19.07
C ASN A 374 5.24 2.53 -18.60
N ILE A 375 5.93 3.22 -19.51
CA ILE A 375 7.26 3.75 -19.28
C ILE A 375 7.27 5.24 -19.60
N LEU A 376 7.84 6.04 -18.67
CA LEU A 376 8.12 7.44 -18.89
C LEU A 376 9.59 7.65 -19.27
N HIS A 377 9.83 8.57 -20.17
CA HIS A 377 11.18 8.98 -20.56
C HIS A 377 11.42 10.46 -20.23
N PRO A 378 11.74 10.78 -18.93
CA PRO A 378 12.11 12.14 -18.59
C PRO A 378 13.46 12.51 -19.23
N ASN A 379 13.60 13.80 -19.53
CA ASN A 379 14.89 14.41 -19.87
C ASN A 379 15.61 14.86 -18.58
N ALA A 380 16.30 15.96 -18.61
CA ALA A 380 16.91 16.57 -17.46
C ALA A 380 15.83 17.09 -16.48
N VAL A 381 15.78 16.53 -15.27
CA VAL A 381 14.90 16.94 -14.18
C VAL A 381 15.78 17.64 -13.15
N PHE A 382 15.81 18.98 -13.21
CA PHE A 382 16.85 19.79 -12.59
C PHE A 382 16.70 19.96 -11.08
N ASP A 383 15.52 19.77 -10.51
CA ASP A 383 15.22 19.82 -9.09
C ASP A 383 15.57 18.51 -8.32
N THR A 384 16.30 17.60 -8.97
CA THR A 384 16.79 16.38 -8.33
C THR A 384 18.24 16.52 -7.84
N GLY A 385 18.61 15.73 -6.83
CA GLY A 385 19.98 15.74 -6.28
C GLY A 385 21.09 15.31 -7.25
N LEU A 386 20.75 14.94 -8.47
CA LEU A 386 21.73 14.69 -9.54
C LEU A 386 22.34 15.98 -10.11
N TRP A 387 21.67 17.12 -9.94
CA TRP A 387 22.07 18.41 -10.48
C TRP A 387 22.59 19.32 -9.38
N THR A 388 23.92 19.34 -9.19
CA THR A 388 24.53 20.36 -8.33
C THR A 388 24.66 21.68 -9.10
N GLU A 389 24.77 22.78 -8.37
CA GLU A 389 24.93 24.12 -8.98
C GLU A 389 26.15 24.17 -9.92
N GLU A 390 27.26 23.55 -9.50
CA GLU A 390 28.50 23.51 -10.32
C GLU A 390 28.26 22.70 -11.60
N LEU A 391 27.51 21.58 -11.53
CA LEU A 391 27.20 20.79 -12.72
C LEU A 391 26.29 21.54 -13.67
N LEU A 392 25.29 22.26 -13.17
CA LEU A 392 24.38 23.09 -13.96
C LEU A 392 25.15 24.20 -14.68
N GLN A 393 26.02 24.94 -13.98
CA GLN A 393 26.85 25.99 -14.55
C GLN A 393 27.79 25.44 -15.62
N ALA A 394 28.48 24.33 -15.34
CA ALA A 394 29.40 23.71 -16.31
C ALA A 394 28.68 23.23 -17.59
N ARG A 395 27.45 22.67 -17.44
CA ARG A 395 26.65 22.23 -18.58
C ARG A 395 26.10 23.40 -19.38
N ALA A 396 25.57 24.45 -18.73
CA ALA A 396 25.07 25.63 -19.39
C ALA A 396 26.22 26.31 -20.20
N ALA A 397 27.38 26.49 -19.58
CA ALA A 397 28.57 27.07 -20.25
C ALA A 397 29.03 26.23 -21.45
N HIS A 398 28.98 24.89 -21.38
CA HIS A 398 29.32 24.01 -22.51
C HIS A 398 28.45 24.25 -23.73
N TYR A 399 27.19 24.64 -23.55
CA TYR A 399 26.25 24.98 -24.62
C TYR A 399 26.20 26.49 -24.94
N GLY A 400 27.00 27.32 -24.26
CA GLY A 400 26.98 28.78 -24.43
C GLY A 400 25.70 29.44 -23.93
N LEU A 401 25.02 28.85 -22.93
CA LEU A 401 23.74 29.29 -22.39
C LEU A 401 23.89 29.78 -20.94
N THR A 402 22.94 30.59 -20.47
CA THR A 402 22.76 30.79 -19.02
C THR A 402 22.14 29.54 -18.41
N VAL A 403 22.17 29.37 -17.08
CA VAL A 403 21.54 28.23 -16.37
C VAL A 403 20.04 28.19 -16.65
N GLU A 404 19.36 29.34 -16.60
CA GLU A 404 17.93 29.46 -16.88
C GLU A 404 17.58 29.04 -18.32
N ALA A 405 18.37 29.52 -19.29
CA ALA A 405 18.20 29.15 -20.70
C ALA A 405 18.50 27.67 -20.93
N TYR A 406 19.47 27.10 -20.22
CA TYR A 406 19.78 25.66 -20.29
C TYR A 406 18.63 24.79 -19.74
N LYS A 407 18.03 25.18 -18.61
CA LYS A 407 16.92 24.46 -18.02
C LYS A 407 15.65 24.41 -18.88
N THR A 408 15.44 25.45 -19.67
CA THR A 408 14.30 25.59 -20.59
C THR A 408 14.65 25.32 -22.07
N ASN A 409 15.80 24.69 -22.32
CA ASN A 409 16.27 24.40 -23.70
C ASN A 409 15.53 23.17 -24.29
N ASN A 410 14.25 23.35 -24.54
CA ASN A 410 13.35 22.39 -25.19
C ASN A 410 12.31 23.15 -26.03
N VAL A 411 11.50 22.45 -26.85
CA VAL A 411 10.55 23.06 -27.78
C VAL A 411 9.52 23.96 -27.09
N MET A 412 9.02 23.52 -25.89
CA MET A 412 8.05 24.29 -25.13
C MET A 412 8.65 25.42 -24.29
N GLN A 413 9.97 25.50 -24.19
CA GLN A 413 10.71 26.46 -23.37
C GLN A 413 10.28 26.45 -21.89
N ILE A 414 10.09 25.27 -21.33
CA ILE A 414 9.67 25.07 -19.93
C ILE A 414 10.71 24.24 -19.18
N GLU A 415 10.79 24.41 -17.87
CA GLU A 415 11.49 23.49 -16.98
C GLU A 415 10.59 22.29 -16.68
N VAL A 416 11.13 21.07 -16.75
CA VAL A 416 10.47 19.84 -16.31
C VAL A 416 10.96 19.49 -14.92
N THR A 417 10.03 19.34 -13.98
CA THR A 417 10.30 19.08 -12.56
C THR A 417 10.03 17.63 -12.18
N SER A 418 10.53 17.22 -11.02
CA SER A 418 10.23 15.92 -10.43
C SER A 418 8.72 15.72 -10.19
N ARG A 419 8.00 16.81 -9.89
CA ARG A 419 6.54 16.80 -9.74
C ARG A 419 5.83 16.49 -11.07
N ASP A 420 6.24 17.08 -12.17
CA ASP A 420 5.62 16.80 -13.47
C ASP A 420 5.75 15.33 -13.86
N VAL A 421 6.93 14.75 -13.62
CA VAL A 421 7.19 13.32 -13.85
C VAL A 421 6.31 12.46 -12.93
N ALA A 422 6.19 12.82 -11.67
CA ALA A 422 5.41 12.10 -10.67
C ALA A 422 3.89 12.11 -10.96
N GLU A 423 3.37 13.29 -11.38
CA GLU A 423 1.96 13.43 -11.75
C GLU A 423 1.62 12.53 -12.95
N LEU A 424 2.48 12.51 -13.98
CA LEU A 424 2.27 11.62 -15.13
C LEU A 424 2.42 10.15 -14.74
N ALA A 425 3.37 9.79 -13.85
CA ALA A 425 3.52 8.43 -13.35
C ALA A 425 2.26 7.93 -12.61
N ALA A 426 1.64 8.80 -11.81
CA ALA A 426 0.39 8.50 -11.12
C ALA A 426 -0.80 8.39 -12.10
N GLU A 427 -0.91 9.28 -13.09
CA GLU A 427 -1.94 9.21 -14.14
C GLU A 427 -1.83 7.93 -14.97
N MET A 428 -0.63 7.45 -15.25
CA MET A 428 -0.41 6.17 -15.93
C MET A 428 -0.96 4.98 -15.11
N CYS A 429 -1.04 5.12 -13.79
CA CYS A 429 -1.74 4.17 -12.92
C CYS A 429 -3.23 4.44 -12.83
N GLY A 430 -3.72 5.60 -13.25
CA GLY A 430 -5.10 6.05 -13.22
C GLY A 430 -5.99 5.48 -14.33
N PRO A 431 -7.28 5.85 -14.32
CA PRO A 431 -8.28 5.36 -15.28
C PRO A 431 -8.05 5.83 -16.72
N LEU A 432 -7.38 6.97 -16.94
CA LEU A 432 -7.07 7.48 -18.28
C LEU A 432 -6.24 6.46 -19.10
N PHE A 433 -5.36 5.72 -18.44
CA PHE A 433 -4.55 4.68 -19.05
C PHE A 433 -5.18 3.27 -18.98
N ALA A 434 -6.46 3.13 -18.68
CA ALA A 434 -7.11 1.83 -18.46
C ALA A 434 -7.01 0.86 -19.66
N LYS A 435 -6.79 1.36 -20.86
CA LYS A 435 -6.65 0.58 -22.10
C LYS A 435 -5.24 0.68 -22.72
N THR A 436 -4.24 1.16 -21.93
CA THR A 436 -2.89 1.41 -22.40
C THR A 436 -1.88 0.58 -21.63
N THR A 437 -1.07 -0.21 -22.35
CA THR A 437 0.08 -0.94 -21.82
C THR A 437 1.23 -0.88 -22.82
N ALA A 438 2.47 -1.01 -22.39
CA ALA A 438 3.71 -0.88 -23.14
C ALA A 438 3.92 0.50 -23.80
N ALA A 439 3.17 1.51 -23.40
CA ALA A 439 3.36 2.87 -23.90
C ALA A 439 4.72 3.44 -23.46
N GLN A 440 5.34 4.18 -24.37
CA GLN A 440 6.61 4.88 -24.20
C GLN A 440 6.29 6.38 -24.25
N VAL A 441 6.30 7.07 -23.12
CA VAL A 441 5.84 8.46 -23.06
C VAL A 441 7.00 9.39 -22.68
N PRO A 442 7.47 10.25 -23.58
CA PRO A 442 8.44 11.28 -23.21
C PRO A 442 7.78 12.34 -22.32
N ILE A 443 8.55 12.84 -21.36
CA ILE A 443 8.22 14.01 -20.56
C ILE A 443 9.47 14.88 -20.48
N ASP A 444 9.63 15.74 -21.47
CA ASP A 444 10.89 16.44 -21.76
C ASP A 444 10.70 17.84 -22.37
N GLY A 445 9.45 18.37 -22.36
CA GLY A 445 9.13 19.65 -22.99
C GLY A 445 9.26 19.65 -24.51
N GLY A 446 9.30 18.46 -25.14
CA GLY A 446 9.51 18.33 -26.58
C GLY A 446 10.99 18.52 -26.95
N ASN A 447 11.87 17.64 -26.47
CA ASN A 447 13.26 17.66 -26.88
C ASN A 447 13.40 17.14 -28.33
N GLU A 448 13.92 17.98 -29.26
CA GLU A 448 13.99 17.73 -30.69
C GLU A 448 14.68 16.41 -31.12
N ARG A 449 15.54 15.85 -30.25
CA ARG A 449 16.22 14.57 -30.53
C ARG A 449 15.35 13.34 -30.31
N VAL A 450 14.11 13.48 -29.82
CA VAL A 450 13.18 12.38 -29.51
C VAL A 450 11.78 12.59 -30.11
N ILE A 451 11.63 13.62 -30.92
CA ILE A 451 10.39 13.90 -31.66
C ILE A 451 10.40 13.13 -32.97
#